data_f02ffb27f11486e7722d027ec5f9ac4c
#
_entry.id   f02ffb27f11486e7722d027ec5f9ac4c
#
_cell.length_a   1.000
_cell.length_b   1.000
_cell.length_c   1.000
_cell.angle_alpha   90.00
_cell.angle_beta   90.00
_cell.angle_gamma   90.00
#
_symmetry.space_group_name_H-M   'P 1'
#
loop_
_entity.id
_entity.type
_entity.pdbx_description
1 polymer ?
#
loop_
_entity_poly.entity_id
_entity_poly.type
_entity_poly.pdbx_seq_one_letter_code
_entity_poly.pdbx_strand_id
1 'polypeptide(L)'
;MSQLYLVTPPRIEVATFPDALAAALDAGPVACVQLRLKDAAEDEVRRAMDALRPVAQSRGVAFLVNDRADLAAAMGCDGAHLGQKDLGAGGVKAARKMLGALSLGVTCHDSRHLAMEAAEAGADYVAFGAFFPTATKAARFHADVEILAWWAGLMEVPCVAIGGITAENCAPLVAAGADFLAVIGAVWNHPSGPGAGVRAMLAAMGAG
;
A
#
# COMPACT_ATOMS: atom_id res chain seq x y z
N MET A 1 13.75 -5.23 -8.68
CA MET A 1 14.12 -5.18 -7.23
C MET A 1 12.90 -4.67 -6.48
N SER A 2 12.41 -5.43 -5.50
CA SER A 2 11.20 -5.07 -4.76
C SER A 2 11.39 -3.81 -3.94
N GLN A 3 10.33 -2.99 -3.81
CA GLN A 3 10.34 -1.74 -3.06
C GLN A 3 9.42 -1.80 -1.84
N LEU A 4 9.73 -1.02 -0.81
CA LEU A 4 8.93 -0.98 0.41
C LEU A 4 7.75 -0.01 0.25
N TYR A 5 6.56 -0.48 0.60
CA TYR A 5 5.29 0.24 0.59
C TYR A 5 4.72 0.29 2.01
N LEU A 6 4.57 1.46 2.59
CA LEU A 6 4.02 1.60 3.93
C LEU A 6 2.52 1.85 3.89
N VAL A 7 1.75 1.11 4.69
CA VAL A 7 0.33 1.41 4.95
C VAL A 7 0.22 1.84 6.41
N THR A 8 -0.48 2.93 6.69
CA THR A 8 -0.65 3.41 8.07
C THR A 8 -1.43 2.41 8.91
N PRO A 9 -1.28 2.43 10.24
CA PRO A 9 -2.20 1.73 11.12
C PRO A 9 -3.64 2.16 10.86
N PRO A 10 -4.64 1.29 11.17
CA PRO A 10 -6.06 1.60 10.96
C PRO A 10 -6.58 2.75 11.83
N ARG A 11 -5.84 3.11 12.86
CA ARG A 11 -6.05 4.28 13.73
C ARG A 11 -4.71 4.91 14.05
N ILE A 12 -4.63 6.22 13.99
CA ILE A 12 -3.43 7.01 14.28
C ILE A 12 -3.81 8.19 15.18
N GLU A 13 -2.86 8.66 15.96
CA GLU A 13 -2.96 9.96 16.64
C GLU A 13 -2.35 11.01 15.70
N VAL A 14 -3.20 11.84 15.09
CA VAL A 14 -2.77 12.81 14.06
C VAL A 14 -1.75 13.82 14.57
N ALA A 15 -1.76 14.11 15.86
CA ALA A 15 -0.83 15.07 16.47
C ALA A 15 0.62 14.54 16.56
N THR A 16 0.81 13.23 16.67
CA THR A 16 2.14 12.62 16.92
C THR A 16 2.61 11.71 15.79
N PHE A 17 1.70 11.20 14.95
CA PHE A 17 2.04 10.28 13.88
C PHE A 17 2.93 10.89 12.78
N PRO A 18 2.89 12.20 12.46
CA PRO A 18 3.83 12.83 11.52
C PRO A 18 5.30 12.60 11.89
N ASP A 19 5.66 12.65 13.17
CA ASP A 19 7.03 12.40 13.63
C ASP A 19 7.43 10.92 13.44
N ALA A 20 6.51 10.00 13.73
CA ALA A 20 6.72 8.58 13.50
C ALA A 20 6.86 8.27 12.00
N LEU A 21 6.06 8.93 11.15
CA LEU A 21 6.17 8.82 9.69
C LEU A 21 7.51 9.36 9.20
N ALA A 22 7.92 10.54 9.64
CA ALA A 22 9.22 11.12 9.30
C ALA A 22 10.36 10.16 9.68
N ALA A 23 10.36 9.63 10.91
CA ALA A 23 11.37 8.68 11.37
C ALA A 23 11.41 7.38 10.53
N ALA A 24 10.27 6.91 10.03
CA ALA A 24 10.21 5.78 9.12
C ALA A 24 10.83 6.12 7.76
N LEU A 25 10.47 7.26 7.18
CA LEU A 25 10.90 7.67 5.84
C LEU A 25 12.38 8.10 5.80
N ASP A 26 12.91 8.63 6.89
CA ASP A 26 14.32 9.00 7.02
C ASP A 26 15.25 7.78 7.24
N ALA A 27 14.66 6.59 7.48
CA ALA A 27 15.43 5.37 7.78
C ALA A 27 15.89 4.60 6.54
N GLY A 28 15.33 4.88 5.36
CA GLY A 28 15.71 4.24 4.11
C GLY A 28 14.66 4.42 3.00
N PRO A 29 14.90 3.90 1.81
CA PRO A 29 14.03 4.09 0.66
C PRO A 29 12.66 3.44 0.85
N VAL A 30 11.61 4.26 0.73
CA VAL A 30 10.20 3.87 0.73
C VAL A 30 9.57 4.39 -0.55
N ALA A 31 8.89 3.54 -1.30
CA ALA A 31 8.27 3.94 -2.56
C ALA A 31 7.03 4.81 -2.36
N CYS A 32 6.17 4.43 -1.43
CA CYS A 32 4.96 5.18 -1.13
C CYS A 32 4.42 4.92 0.28
N VAL A 33 3.56 5.83 0.71
CA VAL A 33 2.77 5.71 1.96
C VAL A 33 1.30 5.76 1.61
N GLN A 34 0.53 4.78 2.06
CA GLN A 34 -0.93 4.75 1.96
C GLN A 34 -1.55 5.13 3.30
N LEU A 35 -2.29 6.23 3.33
CA LEU A 35 -3.15 6.56 4.46
C LEU A 35 -4.39 5.65 4.45
N ARG A 36 -4.53 4.81 5.46
CA ARG A 36 -5.65 3.89 5.61
C ARG A 36 -6.23 3.95 7.00
N LEU A 37 -7.19 4.83 7.22
CA LEU A 37 -7.96 4.92 8.46
C LEU A 37 -9.23 4.07 8.32
N LYS A 38 -9.45 3.20 9.30
CA LYS A 38 -10.64 2.36 9.30
C LYS A 38 -11.77 3.04 10.07
N ASP A 39 -12.97 3.05 9.48
CA ASP A 39 -14.19 3.60 10.09
C ASP A 39 -14.06 5.08 10.53
N ALA A 40 -13.12 5.83 9.93
CA ALA A 40 -12.89 7.23 10.24
C ALA A 40 -13.90 8.14 9.49
N ALA A 41 -14.33 9.21 10.16
CA ALA A 41 -15.10 10.26 9.50
C ALA A 41 -14.27 11.01 8.45
N GLU A 42 -14.92 11.57 7.43
CA GLU A 42 -14.22 12.29 6.37
C GLU A 42 -13.30 13.40 6.90
N ASP A 43 -13.76 14.18 7.87
CA ASP A 43 -12.97 15.25 8.48
C ASP A 43 -11.72 14.74 9.17
N GLU A 44 -11.76 13.54 9.75
CA GLU A 44 -10.58 12.89 10.32
C GLU A 44 -9.58 12.46 9.25
N VAL A 45 -10.09 11.89 8.15
CA VAL A 45 -9.26 11.54 6.99
C VAL A 45 -8.59 12.79 6.41
N ARG A 46 -9.34 13.87 6.21
CA ARG A 46 -8.80 15.14 5.70
C ARG A 46 -7.72 15.72 6.62
N ARG A 47 -7.93 15.76 7.93
CA ARG A 47 -6.91 16.21 8.90
C ARG A 47 -5.64 15.34 8.84
N ALA A 48 -5.80 14.03 8.73
CA ALA A 48 -4.66 13.13 8.58
C ALA A 48 -3.92 13.35 7.26
N MET A 49 -4.64 13.60 6.15
CA MET A 49 -4.03 13.93 4.86
C MET A 49 -3.23 15.23 4.95
N ASP A 50 -3.80 16.29 5.53
CA ASP A 50 -3.12 17.58 5.69
C ASP A 50 -1.85 17.47 6.54
N ALA A 51 -1.86 16.61 7.57
CA ALA A 51 -0.71 16.40 8.44
C ALA A 51 0.39 15.51 7.81
N LEU A 52 0.01 14.44 7.10
CA LEU A 52 0.95 13.39 6.68
C LEU A 52 1.46 13.55 5.24
N ARG A 53 0.61 14.05 4.33
CA ARG A 53 0.99 14.24 2.93
C ARG A 53 2.25 15.10 2.76
N PRO A 54 2.38 16.28 3.41
CA PRO A 54 3.58 17.09 3.29
C PRO A 54 4.85 16.36 3.81
N VAL A 55 4.71 15.54 4.84
CA VAL A 55 5.83 14.75 5.40
C VAL A 55 6.37 13.75 4.38
N ALA A 56 5.48 13.06 3.66
CA ALA A 56 5.87 12.11 2.63
C ALA A 56 6.41 12.83 1.38
N GLN A 57 5.65 13.78 0.83
CA GLN A 57 5.98 14.44 -0.43
C GLN A 57 7.25 15.30 -0.35
N SER A 58 7.56 15.93 0.79
CA SER A 58 8.82 16.66 0.99
C SER A 58 10.06 15.75 0.94
N ARG A 59 9.89 14.44 1.08
CA ARG A 59 10.93 13.41 0.96
C ARG A 59 10.92 12.68 -0.39
N GLY A 60 10.11 13.14 -1.35
CA GLY A 60 9.94 12.49 -2.64
C GLY A 60 9.19 11.15 -2.59
N VAL A 61 8.47 10.88 -1.49
CA VAL A 61 7.70 9.65 -1.29
C VAL A 61 6.25 9.90 -1.68
N ALA A 62 5.70 9.06 -2.55
CA ALA A 62 4.31 9.17 -2.99
C ALA A 62 3.33 8.96 -1.81
N PHE A 63 2.29 9.79 -1.73
CA PHE A 63 1.25 9.70 -0.71
C PHE A 63 -0.09 9.31 -1.31
N LEU A 64 -0.57 8.12 -0.97
CA LEU A 64 -1.81 7.54 -1.47
C LEU A 64 -2.89 7.52 -0.39
N VAL A 65 -4.16 7.59 -0.80
CA VAL A 65 -5.31 7.48 0.11
C VAL A 65 -6.10 6.21 -0.19
N ASN A 66 -6.48 5.50 0.87
CA ASN A 66 -7.30 4.30 0.76
C ASN A 66 -8.78 4.65 0.52
N ASP A 67 -9.41 4.01 -0.48
CA ASP A 67 -10.85 4.01 -0.81
C ASP A 67 -11.47 5.38 -1.19
N ARG A 68 -10.70 6.47 -1.15
CA ARG A 68 -11.20 7.83 -1.37
C ARG A 68 -10.50 8.51 -2.55
N ALA A 69 -10.78 8.02 -3.76
CA ALA A 69 -10.28 8.62 -5.01
C ALA A 69 -10.68 10.10 -5.17
N ASP A 70 -11.86 10.46 -4.69
CA ASP A 70 -12.38 11.83 -4.64
C ASP A 70 -11.49 12.76 -3.81
N LEU A 71 -11.10 12.33 -2.60
CA LEU A 71 -10.20 13.10 -1.74
C LEU A 71 -8.79 13.16 -2.29
N ALA A 72 -8.30 12.05 -2.86
CA ALA A 72 -6.97 12.03 -3.47
C ALA A 72 -6.85 13.10 -4.57
N ALA A 73 -7.84 13.17 -5.46
CA ALA A 73 -7.88 14.17 -6.53
C ALA A 73 -8.03 15.61 -6.00
N ALA A 74 -8.84 15.81 -4.95
CA ALA A 74 -9.13 17.14 -4.41
C ALA A 74 -8.01 17.73 -3.55
N MET A 75 -7.20 16.88 -2.87
CA MET A 75 -6.25 17.32 -1.85
C MET A 75 -4.78 17.17 -2.25
N GLY A 76 -4.49 16.96 -3.54
CA GLY A 76 -3.10 16.93 -4.04
C GLY A 76 -2.30 15.72 -3.58
N CYS A 77 -2.95 14.57 -3.40
CA CYS A 77 -2.27 13.29 -3.21
C CYS A 77 -1.73 12.76 -4.54
N ASP A 78 -0.82 11.80 -4.47
CA ASP A 78 -0.22 11.17 -5.66
C ASP A 78 -1.10 10.06 -6.23
N GLY A 79 -2.14 9.64 -5.50
CA GLY A 79 -3.09 8.64 -5.96
C GLY A 79 -4.00 8.06 -4.89
N ALA A 80 -4.73 7.00 -5.27
CA ALA A 80 -5.58 6.25 -4.37
C ALA A 80 -5.38 4.73 -4.55
N HIS A 81 -5.66 3.98 -3.49
CA HIS A 81 -5.77 2.53 -3.52
C HIS A 81 -7.19 2.10 -3.16
N LEU A 82 -7.82 1.31 -4.00
CA LEU A 82 -9.23 0.94 -3.85
C LEU A 82 -9.41 -0.56 -3.57
N GLY A 83 -10.25 -0.86 -2.59
CA GLY A 83 -10.75 -2.21 -2.37
C GLY A 83 -11.88 -2.56 -3.34
N GLN A 84 -12.12 -3.87 -3.58
CA GLN A 84 -13.18 -4.32 -4.51
C GLN A 84 -14.58 -3.81 -4.14
N LYS A 85 -14.85 -3.61 -2.84
CA LYS A 85 -16.13 -3.10 -2.36
C LYS A 85 -16.29 -1.59 -2.54
N ASP A 86 -15.17 -0.89 -2.68
CA ASP A 86 -15.08 0.57 -2.69
C ASP A 86 -14.99 1.13 -4.12
N LEU A 87 -14.91 0.26 -5.11
CA LEU A 87 -14.92 0.63 -6.53
C LEU A 87 -16.26 1.22 -7.01
N GLY A 88 -17.36 0.98 -6.27
CA GLY A 88 -18.70 1.46 -6.66
C GLY A 88 -19.22 0.85 -7.97
N ALA A 89 -20.35 1.35 -8.46
CA ALA A 89 -21.01 0.83 -9.66
C ALA A 89 -20.22 1.04 -10.96
N GLY A 90 -19.32 2.03 -10.99
CA GLY A 90 -18.51 2.36 -12.17
C GLY A 90 -17.17 1.63 -12.25
N GLY A 91 -16.82 0.87 -11.20
CA GLY A 91 -15.59 0.07 -11.15
C GLY A 91 -14.31 0.88 -11.31
N VAL A 92 -13.26 0.20 -11.73
CA VAL A 92 -11.92 0.78 -11.95
C VAL A 92 -11.93 1.91 -12.98
N LYS A 93 -12.73 1.80 -14.04
CA LYS A 93 -12.83 2.83 -15.10
C LYS A 93 -13.34 4.17 -14.56
N ALA A 94 -14.32 4.14 -13.65
CA ALA A 94 -14.83 5.37 -13.02
C ALA A 94 -13.79 6.00 -12.09
N ALA A 95 -13.09 5.18 -11.30
CA ALA A 95 -11.99 5.63 -10.46
C ALA A 95 -10.84 6.24 -11.28
N ARG A 96 -10.45 5.61 -12.38
CA ARG A 96 -9.44 6.13 -13.33
C ARG A 96 -9.87 7.50 -13.88
N LYS A 97 -11.13 7.62 -14.31
CA LYS A 97 -11.64 8.91 -14.80
C LYS A 97 -11.58 10.01 -13.74
N MET A 98 -11.86 9.68 -12.48
CA MET A 98 -11.81 10.61 -11.35
C MET A 98 -10.38 11.04 -11.01
N LEU A 99 -9.45 10.10 -10.99
CA LEU A 99 -8.05 10.34 -10.64
C LEU A 99 -7.24 10.97 -11.81
N GLY A 100 -7.70 10.82 -13.05
CA GLY A 100 -6.94 11.32 -14.20
C GLY A 100 -5.57 10.67 -14.31
N ALA A 101 -4.50 11.44 -14.15
CA ALA A 101 -3.10 10.98 -14.20
C ALA A 101 -2.53 10.53 -12.85
N LEU A 102 -3.29 10.64 -11.75
CA LEU A 102 -2.85 10.18 -10.44
C LEU A 102 -2.84 8.65 -10.35
N SER A 103 -1.98 8.09 -9.51
CA SER A 103 -1.84 6.64 -9.36
C SER A 103 -3.11 5.97 -8.84
N LEU A 104 -3.50 4.87 -9.48
CA LEU A 104 -4.63 4.02 -9.10
C LEU A 104 -4.17 2.61 -8.80
N GLY A 105 -4.24 2.21 -7.53
CA GLY A 105 -4.03 0.83 -7.11
C GLY A 105 -5.33 0.10 -6.82
N VAL A 106 -5.39 -1.19 -7.09
CA VAL A 106 -6.59 -2.02 -6.87
C VAL A 106 -6.25 -3.31 -6.15
N THR A 107 -6.97 -3.58 -5.05
CA THR A 107 -6.90 -4.88 -4.36
C THR A 107 -7.58 -5.96 -5.19
N CYS A 108 -6.87 -7.04 -5.51
CA CYS A 108 -7.37 -8.17 -6.29
C CYS A 108 -7.42 -9.49 -5.50
N HIS A 109 -7.09 -9.46 -4.21
CA HIS A 109 -7.11 -10.61 -3.32
C HIS A 109 -6.19 -11.75 -3.82
N ASP A 110 -6.75 -12.92 -4.10
CA ASP A 110 -6.11 -14.11 -4.68
C ASP A 110 -6.56 -14.38 -6.12
N SER A 111 -7.19 -13.38 -6.77
CA SER A 111 -7.87 -13.56 -8.05
C SER A 111 -7.05 -13.01 -9.23
N ARG A 112 -6.57 -13.90 -10.08
CA ARG A 112 -5.95 -13.56 -11.37
C ARG A 112 -6.91 -12.77 -12.26
N HIS A 113 -8.17 -13.18 -12.28
CA HIS A 113 -9.22 -12.55 -13.10
C HIS A 113 -9.45 -11.09 -12.71
N LEU A 114 -9.64 -10.81 -11.41
CA LEU A 114 -9.80 -9.44 -10.92
C LEU A 114 -8.58 -8.56 -11.23
N ALA A 115 -7.38 -9.13 -11.18
CA ALA A 115 -6.16 -8.39 -11.47
C ALA A 115 -6.05 -8.03 -12.96
N MET A 116 -6.39 -8.96 -13.86
CA MET A 116 -6.43 -8.70 -15.31
C MET A 116 -7.48 -7.64 -15.65
N GLU A 117 -8.70 -7.77 -15.12
CA GLU A 117 -9.76 -6.76 -15.33
C GLU A 117 -9.36 -5.37 -14.79
N ALA A 118 -8.69 -5.32 -13.62
CA ALA A 118 -8.22 -4.05 -13.06
C ALA A 118 -7.15 -3.40 -13.95
N ALA A 119 -6.17 -4.18 -14.42
CA ALA A 119 -5.12 -3.70 -15.31
C ALA A 119 -5.70 -3.19 -16.64
N GLU A 120 -6.58 -3.96 -17.29
CA GLU A 120 -7.26 -3.58 -18.53
C GLU A 120 -8.14 -2.33 -18.36
N ALA A 121 -8.69 -2.12 -17.16
CA ALA A 121 -9.51 -0.96 -16.85
C ALA A 121 -8.68 0.28 -16.46
N GLY A 122 -7.34 0.17 -16.41
CA GLY A 122 -6.42 1.29 -16.20
C GLY A 122 -5.89 1.44 -14.77
N ALA A 123 -5.83 0.36 -13.99
CA ALA A 123 -5.08 0.37 -12.74
C ALA A 123 -3.57 0.47 -13.04
N ASP A 124 -2.83 1.30 -12.28
CA ASP A 124 -1.38 1.43 -12.39
C ASP A 124 -0.64 0.32 -11.65
N TYR A 125 -1.29 -0.30 -10.67
CA TYR A 125 -0.78 -1.48 -9.98
C TYR A 125 -1.93 -2.29 -9.36
N VAL A 126 -1.69 -3.57 -9.15
CA VAL A 126 -2.61 -4.50 -8.49
C VAL A 126 -2.02 -5.00 -7.17
N ALA A 127 -2.87 -5.31 -6.18
CA ALA A 127 -2.41 -5.85 -4.92
C ALA A 127 -3.01 -7.24 -4.65
N PHE A 128 -2.14 -8.21 -4.38
CA PHE A 128 -2.49 -9.56 -3.99
C PHE A 128 -2.29 -9.78 -2.49
N GLY A 129 -3.15 -10.57 -1.86
CA GLY A 129 -3.06 -10.94 -0.44
C GLY A 129 -4.39 -11.38 0.17
N ALA A 130 -4.37 -11.86 1.42
CA ALA A 130 -3.20 -11.83 2.30
C ALA A 130 -2.32 -13.07 2.08
N PHE A 131 -1.00 -12.88 2.15
CA PHE A 131 -0.04 -13.99 2.03
C PHE A 131 0.19 -14.72 3.36
N PHE A 132 0.11 -13.99 4.48
CA PHE A 132 0.34 -14.55 5.81
C PHE A 132 -0.78 -14.12 6.78
N PRO A 133 -0.96 -14.83 7.89
CA PRO A 133 -1.90 -14.43 8.94
C PRO A 133 -1.63 -13.00 9.41
N THR A 134 -2.70 -12.22 9.61
CA THR A 134 -2.59 -10.82 9.99
C THR A 134 -3.61 -10.43 11.04
N ALA A 135 -3.20 -9.65 12.02
CA ALA A 135 -4.10 -9.12 13.05
C ALA A 135 -4.86 -7.85 12.59
N THR A 136 -4.42 -7.21 11.50
CA THR A 136 -4.97 -5.91 11.06
C THR A 136 -6.35 -6.04 10.40
N LYS A 137 -6.61 -7.16 9.73
CA LYS A 137 -7.89 -7.49 9.11
C LYS A 137 -8.05 -9.01 9.10
N ALA A 138 -9.21 -9.52 9.52
CA ALA A 138 -9.52 -10.95 9.33
C ALA A 138 -9.44 -11.25 7.83
N ALA A 139 -8.39 -11.98 7.43
CA ALA A 139 -8.16 -12.32 6.03
C ALA A 139 -9.24 -13.33 5.59
N ARG A 140 -10.07 -12.92 4.63
CA ARG A 140 -11.04 -13.80 3.98
C ARG A 140 -10.45 -14.56 2.80
N PHE A 141 -9.33 -14.06 2.28
CA PHE A 141 -8.62 -14.56 1.10
C PHE A 141 -7.17 -14.84 1.49
N HIS A 142 -6.64 -15.93 1.00
CA HIS A 142 -5.23 -16.32 1.17
C HIS A 142 -4.63 -16.50 -0.22
N ALA A 143 -3.73 -15.59 -0.58
CA ALA A 143 -3.02 -15.67 -1.84
C ALA A 143 -1.84 -16.64 -1.72
N ASP A 144 -1.63 -17.47 -2.74
CA ASP A 144 -0.44 -18.28 -2.89
C ASP A 144 0.68 -17.45 -3.55
N VAL A 145 1.93 -17.72 -3.16
CA VAL A 145 3.11 -17.06 -3.72
C VAL A 145 3.20 -17.25 -5.26
N GLU A 146 2.68 -18.34 -5.77
CA GLU A 146 2.63 -18.63 -7.21
C GLU A 146 1.88 -17.55 -8.03
N ILE A 147 0.93 -16.81 -7.42
CA ILE A 147 0.23 -15.75 -8.13
C ILE A 147 1.15 -14.60 -8.51
N LEU A 148 2.16 -14.30 -7.68
CA LEU A 148 3.16 -13.27 -7.96
C LEU A 148 4.06 -13.69 -9.12
N ALA A 149 4.58 -14.92 -9.10
CA ALA A 149 5.43 -15.43 -10.18
C ALA A 149 4.67 -15.49 -11.51
N TRP A 150 3.40 -15.89 -11.47
CA TRP A 150 2.54 -15.89 -12.63
C TRP A 150 2.32 -14.47 -13.17
N TRP A 151 2.03 -13.50 -12.29
CA TRP A 151 1.80 -12.11 -12.68
C TRP A 151 3.07 -11.47 -13.25
N ALA A 152 4.17 -11.55 -12.54
CA ALA A 152 5.45 -10.97 -12.95
C ALA A 152 6.00 -11.54 -14.26
N GLY A 153 5.64 -12.79 -14.59
CA GLY A 153 6.04 -13.42 -15.85
C GLY A 153 5.22 -13.04 -17.08
N LEU A 154 4.03 -12.45 -16.89
CA LEU A 154 3.07 -12.21 -17.98
C LEU A 154 2.65 -10.75 -18.11
N MET A 155 2.71 -9.96 -17.05
CA MET A 155 2.09 -8.63 -17.00
C MET A 155 3.14 -7.54 -16.76
N GLU A 156 2.98 -6.41 -17.44
CA GLU A 156 3.82 -5.23 -17.25
C GLU A 156 3.35 -4.35 -16.06
N VAL A 157 2.05 -4.45 -15.71
CA VAL A 157 1.48 -3.72 -14.57
C VAL A 157 2.07 -4.25 -13.27
N PRO A 158 2.69 -3.39 -12.43
CA PRO A 158 3.33 -3.82 -11.19
C PRO A 158 2.37 -4.47 -10.21
N CYS A 159 2.89 -5.38 -9.38
CA CYS A 159 2.13 -6.02 -8.32
C CYS A 159 2.68 -5.71 -6.92
N VAL A 160 1.75 -5.58 -5.99
CA VAL A 160 1.99 -5.40 -4.55
C VAL A 160 1.62 -6.67 -3.81
N ALA A 161 2.53 -7.20 -3.01
CA ALA A 161 2.19 -8.24 -2.04
C ALA A 161 1.83 -7.59 -0.69
N ILE A 162 0.71 -8.03 -0.08
CA ILE A 162 0.23 -7.51 1.21
C ILE A 162 -0.30 -8.62 2.12
N GLY A 163 -0.25 -8.37 3.42
CA GLY A 163 -0.88 -9.19 4.47
C GLY A 163 0.10 -10.04 5.26
N GLY A 164 0.32 -9.66 6.52
CA GLY A 164 1.16 -10.36 7.47
C GLY A 164 2.65 -10.43 7.14
N ILE A 165 3.13 -9.55 6.25
CA ILE A 165 4.52 -9.54 5.79
C ILE A 165 5.41 -8.94 6.87
N THR A 166 6.53 -9.63 7.15
CA THR A 166 7.59 -9.23 8.09
C THR A 166 8.96 -9.46 7.46
N ALA A 167 10.01 -9.00 8.13
CA ALA A 167 11.38 -9.25 7.69
C ALA A 167 11.73 -10.75 7.61
N GLU A 168 11.13 -11.58 8.48
CA GLU A 168 11.38 -13.02 8.56
C GLU A 168 10.70 -13.82 7.43
N ASN A 169 9.63 -13.28 6.83
CA ASN A 169 8.83 -14.05 5.86
C ASN A 169 8.75 -13.44 4.45
N CYS A 170 9.38 -12.27 4.21
CA CYS A 170 9.24 -11.55 2.94
C CYS A 170 10.04 -12.16 1.78
N ALA A 171 11.12 -12.88 2.04
CA ALA A 171 12.04 -13.36 1.00
C ALA A 171 11.38 -14.20 -0.12
N PRO A 172 10.43 -15.11 0.13
CA PRO A 172 9.73 -15.83 -0.94
C PRO A 172 8.92 -14.91 -1.86
N LEU A 173 8.33 -13.81 -1.33
CA LEU A 173 7.56 -12.86 -2.12
C LEU A 173 8.44 -12.03 -3.06
N VAL A 174 9.62 -11.63 -2.55
CA VAL A 174 10.66 -10.96 -3.36
C VAL A 174 11.13 -11.89 -4.48
N ALA A 175 11.47 -13.14 -4.16
CA ALA A 175 11.92 -14.14 -5.12
C ALA A 175 10.85 -14.46 -6.19
N ALA A 176 9.56 -14.39 -5.82
CA ALA A 176 8.44 -14.59 -6.74
C ALA A 176 8.14 -13.37 -7.63
N GLY A 177 8.86 -12.26 -7.47
CA GLY A 177 8.75 -11.11 -8.36
C GLY A 177 7.73 -10.05 -7.91
N ALA A 178 7.38 -9.97 -6.63
CA ALA A 178 6.62 -8.82 -6.13
C ALA A 178 7.39 -7.52 -6.37
N ASP A 179 6.76 -6.53 -7.02
CA ASP A 179 7.38 -5.22 -7.23
C ASP A 179 7.39 -4.39 -5.93
N PHE A 180 6.35 -4.55 -5.12
CA PHE A 180 6.24 -3.87 -3.82
C PHE A 180 5.80 -4.83 -2.72
N LEU A 181 6.36 -4.61 -1.53
CA LEU A 181 5.90 -5.26 -0.30
C LEU A 181 5.18 -4.24 0.58
N ALA A 182 3.86 -4.40 0.75
CA ALA A 182 3.05 -3.51 1.58
C ALA A 182 2.99 -4.02 3.03
N VAL A 183 3.45 -3.21 3.96
CA VAL A 183 3.56 -3.58 5.38
C VAL A 183 2.87 -2.57 6.29
N ILE A 184 2.39 -3.06 7.44
CA ILE A 184 1.81 -2.27 8.53
C ILE A 184 2.59 -2.59 9.82
N GLY A 185 2.27 -3.69 10.48
CA GLY A 185 2.80 -4.04 11.79
C GLY A 185 4.31 -4.24 11.84
N ALA A 186 4.93 -4.73 10.78
CA ALA A 186 6.37 -4.91 10.69
C ALA A 186 7.16 -3.61 10.91
N VAL A 187 6.56 -2.47 10.57
CA VAL A 187 7.17 -1.15 10.75
C VAL A 187 6.61 -0.45 11.98
N TRP A 188 5.29 -0.30 12.07
CA TRP A 188 4.70 0.55 13.11
C TRP A 188 4.71 -0.08 14.51
N ASN A 189 4.75 -1.42 14.60
CA ASN A 189 4.81 -2.15 15.87
C ASN A 189 6.25 -2.64 16.19
N HIS A 190 7.26 -2.21 15.45
CA HIS A 190 8.62 -2.62 15.72
C HIS A 190 9.10 -2.10 17.09
N PRO A 191 9.67 -2.96 17.96
CA PRO A 191 9.98 -2.60 19.36
C PRO A 191 10.98 -1.44 19.47
N SER A 192 11.85 -1.26 18.49
CA SER A 192 12.83 -0.17 18.43
C SER A 192 12.36 1.02 17.57
N GLY A 193 11.04 1.13 17.33
CA GLY A 193 10.43 2.22 16.58
C GLY A 193 10.38 2.02 15.06
N PRO A 194 9.62 2.87 14.34
CA PRO A 194 9.30 2.68 12.94
C PRO A 194 10.53 2.73 12.01
N GLY A 195 11.51 3.57 12.30
CA GLY A 195 12.74 3.62 11.52
C GLY A 195 13.55 2.32 11.59
N ALA A 196 13.57 1.64 12.75
CA ALA A 196 14.20 0.33 12.86
C ALA A 196 13.43 -0.74 12.08
N GLY A 197 12.09 -0.68 12.07
CA GLY A 197 11.24 -1.55 11.26
C GLY A 197 11.50 -1.39 9.76
N VAL A 198 11.64 -0.17 9.26
CA VAL A 198 12.00 0.10 7.86
C VAL A 198 13.36 -0.51 7.52
N ARG A 199 14.39 -0.26 8.34
CA ARG A 199 15.73 -0.86 8.10
C ARG A 199 15.70 -2.38 8.12
N ALA A 200 14.97 -3.00 9.04
CA ALA A 200 14.83 -4.46 9.10
C ALA A 200 14.18 -5.03 7.83
N MET A 201 13.09 -4.41 7.36
CA MET A 201 12.43 -4.79 6.11
C MET A 201 13.36 -4.66 4.91
N LEU A 202 14.02 -3.51 4.75
CA LEU A 202 14.92 -3.26 3.63
C LEU A 202 16.10 -4.25 3.60
N ALA A 203 16.70 -4.55 4.75
CA ALA A 203 17.76 -5.55 4.85
C ALA A 203 17.28 -6.95 4.42
N ALA A 204 16.08 -7.36 4.85
CA ALA A 204 15.49 -8.64 4.46
C ALA A 204 15.09 -8.70 2.97
N MET A 205 14.71 -7.59 2.38
CA MET A 205 14.39 -7.47 0.95
C MET A 205 15.65 -7.44 0.05
N GLY A 206 16.84 -7.38 0.61
CA GLY A 206 18.09 -7.29 -0.13
C GLY A 206 18.36 -5.89 -0.72
N ALA A 207 17.70 -4.87 -0.22
CA ALA A 207 17.92 -3.47 -0.55
C ALA A 207 18.89 -2.86 0.48
N GLY A 208 20.16 -3.21 0.39
CA GLY A 208 21.25 -2.69 1.21
C GLY A 208 22.32 -2.04 0.36
#